data_a7970795f32a2bb43418d811a64bee70
#
_entry.id   a7970795f32a2bb43418d811a64bee70
#
_cell.length_a   1.000
_cell.length_b   1.000
_cell.length_c   1.000
_cell.angle_alpha   90.00
_cell.angle_beta   90.00
_cell.angle_gamma   90.00
#
_symmetry.space_group_name_H-M   'P 1'
#
loop_
_entity.id
_entity.type
_entity.pdbx_description
1 polymer ?
#
loop_
_entity_poly.entity_id
_entity_poly.type
_entity_poly.pdbx_seq_one_letter_code
_entity_poly.pdbx_strand_id
1 'polypeptide(L)'
;DSVSSASRSFDENGRPQVNINLDGTGGTLMNRATRTNIGRNMAVIFIEHKTRDSVEVVDGEEVIVREPYTERGIISLATIQSALGNSFRITGLDSPTEAGELALLLRSGSLAAPIYFVQERTIGPSLGAENIKRGVMSVQIGLLLVVLFMLIRYKVFGIIANVALALNLTLLMAAMSLLGATLTLPGIAGIVLTLGMAVDANVLIFERIREELRGGLSVQQAIHAGYERAFTSIVDANITTLLVAVILFSIGTGPVKGFAVTLSLGIITSLFTALLVTRAMVNLVYGGKPVKKLWI
;
A
#
# COMPACT_ATOMS: atom_id res chain seq x y z
N ASP A 1 -30.46 9.26 19.31
CA ASP A 1 -29.82 9.45 17.98
C ASP A 1 -30.81 10.11 17.03
N SER A 2 -30.92 11.43 17.17
CA SER A 2 -31.89 12.20 16.38
C SER A 2 -31.23 13.03 15.27
N VAL A 3 -29.89 13.01 15.13
CA VAL A 3 -29.19 13.70 14.05
C VAL A 3 -29.18 12.84 12.81
N SER A 4 -29.91 13.25 11.78
CA SER A 4 -29.96 12.53 10.49
C SER A 4 -28.80 12.92 9.59
N SER A 5 -28.37 14.19 9.59
CA SER A 5 -27.20 14.66 8.86
C SER A 5 -26.65 15.96 9.45
N ALA A 6 -25.34 16.15 9.28
CA ALA A 6 -24.65 17.41 9.54
C ALA A 6 -23.66 17.69 8.42
N SER A 7 -23.65 18.92 7.89
CA SER A 7 -22.80 19.30 6.77
C SER A 7 -22.26 20.72 6.92
N ARG A 8 -21.00 20.89 6.56
CA ARG A 8 -20.37 22.21 6.44
C ARG A 8 -20.99 23.00 5.28
N SER A 9 -21.27 24.28 5.50
CA SER A 9 -21.78 25.20 4.49
C SER A 9 -21.21 26.61 4.75
N PHE A 10 -21.62 27.57 3.93
CA PHE A 10 -21.31 28.97 4.11
C PHE A 10 -22.61 29.77 4.09
N ASP A 11 -22.66 30.85 4.88
CA ASP A 11 -23.76 31.80 4.84
C ASP A 11 -23.70 32.73 3.61
N GLU A 12 -24.66 33.61 3.43
CA GLU A 12 -24.71 34.59 2.31
C GLU A 12 -23.53 35.58 2.31
N ASN A 13 -22.84 35.70 3.42
CA ASN A 13 -21.65 36.54 3.59
C ASN A 13 -20.33 35.77 3.49
N GLY A 14 -20.38 34.47 3.10
CA GLY A 14 -19.20 33.63 3.00
C GLY A 14 -18.63 33.15 4.34
N ARG A 15 -19.37 33.29 5.46
CA ARG A 15 -18.93 32.83 6.77
C ARG A 15 -19.25 31.35 6.96
N PRO A 16 -18.36 30.58 7.60
CA PRO A 16 -18.58 29.15 7.82
C PRO A 16 -19.75 28.90 8.75
N GLN A 17 -20.58 27.91 8.39
CA GLN A 17 -21.68 27.40 9.19
C GLN A 17 -21.81 25.89 9.08
N VAL A 18 -22.54 25.29 10.03
CA VAL A 18 -22.90 23.88 9.99
C VAL A 18 -24.43 23.75 9.91
N ASN A 19 -24.91 23.09 8.87
CA ASN A 19 -26.32 22.75 8.72
C ASN A 19 -26.57 21.38 9.36
N ILE A 20 -27.60 21.30 10.20
CA ILE A 20 -27.95 20.10 10.96
C ILE A 20 -29.40 19.74 10.62
N ASN A 21 -29.63 18.47 10.31
CA ASN A 21 -30.95 17.91 10.13
C ASN A 21 -31.20 16.84 11.19
N LEU A 22 -32.32 16.97 11.86
CA LEU A 22 -32.82 15.99 12.83
C LEU A 22 -33.92 15.15 12.22
N ASP A 23 -34.16 13.99 12.82
CA ASP A 23 -35.38 13.23 12.57
C ASP A 23 -36.65 13.93 13.16
N GLY A 24 -37.83 13.39 12.89
CA GLY A 24 -39.06 13.97 13.35
C GLY A 24 -39.19 14.06 14.88
N THR A 25 -38.63 13.08 15.58
CA THR A 25 -38.64 13.02 17.06
C THR A 25 -37.65 14.07 17.62
N GLY A 26 -36.43 14.11 17.08
CA GLY A 26 -35.42 15.08 17.48
C GLY A 26 -35.83 16.52 17.22
N GLY A 27 -36.44 16.80 16.07
CA GLY A 27 -36.97 18.13 15.76
C GLY A 27 -38.07 18.59 16.73
N THR A 28 -38.96 17.68 17.13
CA THR A 28 -40.01 17.98 18.13
C THR A 28 -39.42 18.29 19.51
N LEU A 29 -38.41 17.48 19.94
CA LEU A 29 -37.73 17.72 21.23
C LEU A 29 -36.92 19.02 21.20
N MET A 30 -36.21 19.28 20.09
CA MET A 30 -35.44 20.49 19.90
C MET A 30 -36.33 21.74 19.92
N ASN A 31 -37.49 21.71 19.26
CA ASN A 31 -38.44 22.81 19.26
C ASN A 31 -38.97 23.10 20.67
N ARG A 32 -39.37 22.04 21.39
CA ARG A 32 -39.86 22.19 22.78
C ARG A 32 -38.79 22.80 23.69
N ALA A 33 -37.55 22.33 23.57
CA ALA A 33 -36.44 22.83 24.41
C ALA A 33 -36.05 24.27 24.08
N THR A 34 -36.00 24.65 22.79
CA THR A 34 -35.50 25.97 22.37
C THR A 34 -36.56 27.06 22.43
N ARG A 35 -37.84 26.73 22.24
CA ARG A 35 -38.95 27.69 22.25
C ARG A 35 -39.04 28.51 23.54
N THR A 36 -38.75 27.90 24.70
CA THR A 36 -38.77 28.55 26.01
C THR A 36 -37.43 29.12 26.45
N ASN A 37 -36.37 28.94 25.65
CA ASN A 37 -35.00 29.32 25.98
C ASN A 37 -34.36 30.24 24.93
N ILE A 38 -35.17 30.99 24.17
CA ILE A 38 -34.67 31.98 23.20
C ILE A 38 -33.81 33.03 23.95
N GLY A 39 -32.66 33.39 23.41
CA GLY A 39 -31.69 34.27 23.99
C GLY A 39 -30.69 33.60 24.97
N ARG A 40 -30.91 32.34 25.34
CA ARG A 40 -29.96 31.58 26.17
C ARG A 40 -28.97 30.82 25.31
N ASN A 41 -27.82 30.41 25.90
CA ASN A 41 -26.83 29.62 25.26
C ASN A 41 -27.19 28.12 25.27
N MET A 42 -26.96 27.47 24.14
CA MET A 42 -27.06 26.03 23.96
C MET A 42 -25.63 25.50 23.77
N ALA A 43 -25.23 24.57 24.62
CA ALA A 43 -23.97 23.84 24.47
C ALA A 43 -24.18 22.52 23.75
N VAL A 44 -23.33 22.24 22.78
CA VAL A 44 -23.21 20.91 22.18
C VAL A 44 -22.11 20.17 22.90
N ILE A 45 -22.44 19.05 23.52
CA ILE A 45 -21.51 18.22 24.28
C ILE A 45 -21.23 16.96 23.43
N PHE A 46 -19.94 16.72 23.14
CA PHE A 46 -19.49 15.48 22.56
C PHE A 46 -19.14 14.49 23.66
N ILE A 47 -19.67 13.28 23.55
CA ILE A 47 -19.44 12.20 24.48
C ILE A 47 -18.60 11.14 23.74
N GLU A 48 -17.35 11.02 24.13
CA GLU A 48 -16.40 10.09 23.53
C GLU A 48 -16.17 8.89 24.46
N HIS A 49 -16.27 7.69 23.87
CA HIS A 49 -15.96 6.45 24.57
C HIS A 49 -14.51 6.07 24.28
N LYS A 50 -13.66 6.18 25.27
CA LYS A 50 -12.23 5.85 25.22
C LYS A 50 -11.92 4.61 26.05
N THR A 51 -10.77 3.98 25.77
CA THR A 51 -10.22 2.92 26.59
C THR A 51 -8.92 3.40 27.23
N ARG A 52 -8.73 3.10 28.51
CA ARG A 52 -7.47 3.31 29.22
C ARG A 52 -6.84 1.95 29.48
N ASP A 53 -5.56 1.83 29.17
CA ASP A 53 -4.80 0.64 29.54
C ASP A 53 -4.43 0.74 31.02
N SER A 54 -4.94 -0.19 31.85
CA SER A 54 -4.54 -0.40 33.25
C SER A 54 -3.78 -1.70 33.34
N VAL A 55 -2.72 -1.72 34.16
CA VAL A 55 -1.93 -2.92 34.42
C VAL A 55 -2.50 -3.59 35.69
N GLU A 56 -3.10 -4.73 35.53
CA GLU A 56 -3.50 -5.58 36.64
C GLU A 56 -2.54 -6.78 36.77
N VAL A 57 -2.18 -7.10 37.99
CA VAL A 57 -1.38 -8.30 38.28
C VAL A 57 -2.33 -9.45 38.58
N VAL A 58 -2.49 -10.36 37.59
CA VAL A 58 -3.29 -11.57 37.73
C VAL A 58 -2.34 -12.76 37.79
N ASP A 59 -2.40 -13.55 38.87
CA ASP A 59 -1.54 -14.72 39.10
C ASP A 59 -0.02 -14.44 39.05
N GLY A 60 0.40 -13.21 39.36
CA GLY A 60 1.81 -12.80 39.34
C GLY A 60 2.35 -12.34 37.97
N GLU A 61 1.52 -12.31 36.96
CA GLU A 61 1.84 -11.75 35.67
C GLU A 61 1.14 -10.39 35.45
N GLU A 62 1.85 -9.42 34.89
CA GLU A 62 1.28 -8.12 34.52
C GLU A 62 0.42 -8.28 33.25
N VAL A 63 -0.90 -8.17 33.43
CA VAL A 63 -1.87 -8.22 32.33
C VAL A 63 -2.40 -6.81 32.08
N ILE A 64 -2.32 -6.35 30.82
CA ILE A 64 -2.91 -5.07 30.40
C ILE A 64 -4.41 -5.28 30.26
N VAL A 65 -5.17 -4.69 31.18
CA VAL A 65 -6.63 -4.66 31.13
C VAL A 65 -7.08 -3.34 30.56
N ARG A 66 -7.96 -3.37 29.56
CA ARG A 66 -8.54 -2.18 28.94
C ARG A 66 -9.85 -1.82 29.61
N GLU A 67 -9.84 -0.74 30.34
CA GLU A 67 -11.04 -0.20 30.96
C GLU A 67 -11.68 0.88 30.12
N PRO A 68 -12.97 0.73 29.73
CA PRO A 68 -13.68 1.77 29.02
C PRO A 68 -13.99 2.96 29.96
N TYR A 69 -13.73 4.17 29.50
CA TYR A 69 -14.15 5.39 30.18
C TYR A 69 -14.81 6.36 29.20
N THR A 70 -15.59 7.29 29.75
CA THR A 70 -16.32 8.26 28.94
C THR A 70 -15.77 9.67 29.21
N GLU A 71 -15.32 10.32 28.17
CA GLU A 71 -14.90 11.72 28.17
C GLU A 71 -16.01 12.60 27.60
N ARG A 72 -16.25 13.74 28.25
CA ARG A 72 -17.28 14.69 27.82
C ARG A 72 -16.61 16.04 27.55
N GLY A 73 -16.75 16.55 26.35
CA GLY A 73 -16.22 17.85 25.94
C GLY A 73 -17.30 18.74 25.33
N ILE A 74 -17.28 20.02 25.63
CA ILE A 74 -18.12 21.00 24.92
C ILE A 74 -17.43 21.31 23.60
N ILE A 75 -18.12 21.02 22.47
CA ILE A 75 -17.61 21.26 21.12
C ILE A 75 -18.17 22.51 20.46
N SER A 76 -19.28 23.04 20.96
CA SER A 76 -19.86 24.28 20.47
C SER A 76 -20.74 24.94 21.53
N LEU A 77 -20.70 26.25 21.59
CA LEU A 77 -21.58 27.06 22.42
C LEU A 77 -22.24 28.13 21.53
N ALA A 78 -23.52 28.01 21.29
CA ALA A 78 -24.25 28.90 20.39
C ALA A 78 -25.49 29.49 21.09
N THR A 79 -25.81 30.77 20.82
CA THR A 79 -27.02 31.41 21.34
C THR A 79 -28.27 31.02 20.52
N ILE A 80 -29.33 30.63 21.20
CA ILE A 80 -30.62 30.28 20.57
C ILE A 80 -31.28 31.57 20.09
N GLN A 81 -31.31 31.79 18.78
CA GLN A 81 -31.90 32.99 18.18
C GLN A 81 -33.44 32.87 17.95
N SER A 82 -33.91 31.64 17.72
CA SER A 82 -35.32 31.30 17.49
C SER A 82 -35.60 29.88 17.90
N ALA A 83 -36.87 29.50 17.97
CA ALA A 83 -37.30 28.11 18.16
C ALA A 83 -36.77 27.27 16.98
N LEU A 84 -35.99 26.23 17.28
CA LEU A 84 -35.38 25.35 16.29
C LEU A 84 -36.34 24.22 15.93
N GLY A 85 -36.30 23.76 14.68
CA GLY A 85 -37.09 22.64 14.18
C GLY A 85 -36.25 21.46 13.77
N ASN A 86 -36.71 20.71 12.77
CA ASN A 86 -36.02 19.55 12.23
C ASN A 86 -34.73 19.93 11.51
N SER A 87 -34.64 21.17 11.00
CA SER A 87 -33.46 21.67 10.33
C SER A 87 -33.04 23.00 10.91
N PHE A 88 -31.80 23.17 11.27
CA PHE A 88 -31.24 24.41 11.79
C PHE A 88 -29.73 24.51 11.46
N ARG A 89 -29.17 25.66 11.73
CA ARG A 89 -27.77 25.94 11.47
C ARG A 89 -27.08 26.52 12.69
N ILE A 90 -25.81 26.16 12.86
CA ILE A 90 -24.88 26.78 13.80
C ILE A 90 -24.02 27.73 13.02
N THR A 91 -24.04 29.00 13.40
CA THR A 91 -23.26 30.10 12.81
C THR A 91 -22.31 30.68 13.85
N GLY A 92 -21.41 31.59 13.44
CA GLY A 92 -20.44 32.22 14.34
C GLY A 92 -19.20 31.37 14.59
N LEU A 93 -18.87 30.48 13.64
CA LEU A 93 -17.65 29.68 13.65
C LEU A 93 -16.49 30.50 13.07
N ASP A 94 -15.30 30.37 13.65
CA ASP A 94 -14.15 31.20 13.31
C ASP A 94 -13.49 30.76 12.01
N SER A 95 -13.59 29.47 11.65
CA SER A 95 -12.92 28.94 10.47
C SER A 95 -13.71 27.85 9.75
N PRO A 96 -13.47 27.65 8.42
CA PRO A 96 -14.02 26.51 7.68
C PRO A 96 -13.57 25.15 8.20
N THR A 97 -12.40 25.10 8.85
CA THR A 97 -11.87 23.87 9.46
C THR A 97 -12.69 23.50 10.68
N GLU A 98 -12.95 24.46 11.57
CA GLU A 98 -13.81 24.28 12.75
C GLU A 98 -15.22 23.81 12.36
N ALA A 99 -15.81 24.43 11.32
CA ALA A 99 -17.12 23.97 10.79
C ALA A 99 -17.07 22.55 10.27
N GLY A 100 -15.96 22.15 9.62
CA GLY A 100 -15.75 20.78 9.14
C GLY A 100 -15.63 19.79 10.28
N GLU A 101 -14.86 20.10 11.31
CA GLU A 101 -14.67 19.27 12.51
C GLU A 101 -15.99 19.11 13.28
N LEU A 102 -16.73 20.23 13.51
CA LEU A 102 -18.02 20.20 14.16
C LEU A 102 -19.04 19.34 13.39
N ALA A 103 -19.10 19.48 12.08
CA ALA A 103 -19.98 18.67 11.25
C ALA A 103 -19.61 17.16 11.30
N LEU A 104 -18.31 16.85 11.34
CA LEU A 104 -17.81 15.47 11.48
C LEU A 104 -18.19 14.88 12.84
N LEU A 105 -17.95 15.61 13.92
CA LEU A 105 -18.28 15.18 15.28
C LEU A 105 -19.79 14.96 15.48
N LEU A 106 -20.62 15.84 14.94
CA LEU A 106 -22.09 15.69 14.96
C LEU A 106 -22.56 14.46 14.19
N ARG A 107 -21.92 14.15 13.06
CA ARG A 107 -22.21 12.92 12.28
C ARG A 107 -21.74 11.67 12.99
N SER A 108 -20.57 11.69 13.62
CA SER A 108 -20.02 10.54 14.36
C SER A 108 -20.85 10.24 15.63
N GLY A 109 -21.38 11.26 16.27
CA GLY A 109 -22.25 11.12 17.45
C GLY A 109 -23.63 10.51 17.16
N SER A 110 -24.02 10.39 15.87
CA SER A 110 -25.26 9.74 15.46
C SER A 110 -25.15 8.21 15.27
N LEU A 111 -24.02 7.61 15.63
CA LEU A 111 -23.83 6.17 15.52
C LEU A 111 -24.66 5.42 16.58
N ALA A 112 -25.33 4.35 16.15
CA ALA A 112 -26.23 3.57 17.00
C ALA A 112 -25.51 2.77 18.11
N ALA A 113 -24.20 2.63 18.03
CA ALA A 113 -23.38 1.94 19.03
C ALA A 113 -22.09 2.74 19.32
N PRO A 114 -21.58 2.71 20.57
CA PRO A 114 -20.30 3.32 20.90
C PRO A 114 -19.17 2.64 20.13
N ILE A 115 -18.29 3.44 19.53
CA ILE A 115 -17.08 2.96 18.84
C ILE A 115 -15.87 3.33 19.69
N TYR A 116 -14.95 2.39 19.83
CA TYR A 116 -13.65 2.60 20.47
C TYR A 116 -12.55 1.93 19.66
N PHE A 117 -11.35 2.47 19.74
CA PHE A 117 -10.20 1.89 19.07
C PHE A 117 -9.81 0.58 19.74
N VAL A 118 -9.93 -0.52 18.99
CA VAL A 118 -9.51 -1.85 19.46
C VAL A 118 -7.99 -2.01 19.35
N GLN A 119 -7.41 -1.42 18.32
CA GLN A 119 -5.98 -1.44 18.08
C GLN A 119 -5.54 -0.15 17.39
N GLU A 120 -4.57 0.51 17.98
CA GLU A 120 -3.84 1.63 17.36
C GLU A 120 -2.39 1.21 17.18
N ARG A 121 -1.87 1.37 15.97
CA ARG A 121 -0.47 1.08 15.66
C ARG A 121 0.16 2.31 15.03
N THR A 122 0.85 3.09 15.82
CA THR A 122 1.60 4.25 15.37
C THR A 122 3.05 3.86 15.09
N ILE A 123 3.47 3.97 13.83
CA ILE A 123 4.88 3.77 13.45
C ILE A 123 5.51 5.16 13.33
N GLY A 124 6.45 5.47 14.23
CA GLY A 124 7.14 6.74 14.21
C GLY A 124 8.01 6.91 12.94
N PRO A 125 8.21 8.15 12.46
CA PRO A 125 9.00 8.43 11.25
C PRO A 125 10.43 7.89 11.30
N SER A 126 11.04 7.81 12.47
CA SER A 126 12.39 7.28 12.69
C SER A 126 12.50 5.79 12.41
N LEU A 127 11.52 4.98 12.89
CA LEU A 127 11.49 3.53 12.61
C LEU A 127 11.23 3.25 11.13
N GLY A 128 10.39 4.04 10.48
CA GLY A 128 10.16 3.96 9.05
C GLY A 128 11.43 4.23 8.24
N ALA A 129 12.16 5.29 8.57
CA ALA A 129 13.41 5.66 7.89
C ALA A 129 14.52 4.61 8.08
N GLU A 130 14.66 4.05 9.28
CA GLU A 130 15.65 3.00 9.54
C GLU A 130 15.33 1.70 8.79
N ASN A 131 14.06 1.30 8.75
CA ASN A 131 13.61 0.12 8.02
C ASN A 131 13.84 0.27 6.50
N ILE A 132 13.55 1.46 5.94
CA ILE A 132 13.85 1.76 4.53
C ILE A 132 15.35 1.69 4.27
N LYS A 133 16.18 2.29 5.12
CA LYS A 133 17.63 2.26 4.98
C LYS A 133 18.16 0.82 5.00
N ARG A 134 17.73 0.00 5.94
CA ARG A 134 18.11 -1.43 6.02
C ARG A 134 17.61 -2.20 4.80
N GLY A 135 16.38 -1.96 4.34
CA GLY A 135 15.83 -2.57 3.14
C GLY A 135 16.64 -2.25 1.88
N VAL A 136 16.93 -0.97 1.64
CA VAL A 136 17.77 -0.52 0.50
C VAL A 136 19.17 -1.14 0.57
N MET A 137 19.78 -1.18 1.74
CA MET A 137 21.09 -1.82 1.93
C MET A 137 21.05 -3.31 1.58
N SER A 138 20.01 -4.01 1.99
CA SER A 138 19.82 -5.44 1.65
C SER A 138 19.69 -5.66 0.14
N VAL A 139 18.90 -4.78 -0.55
CA VAL A 139 18.79 -4.82 -2.02
C VAL A 139 20.14 -4.60 -2.68
N GLN A 140 20.93 -3.62 -2.23
CA GLN A 140 22.23 -3.31 -2.80
C GLN A 140 23.22 -4.47 -2.64
N ILE A 141 23.30 -5.06 -1.45
CA ILE A 141 24.17 -6.20 -1.17
C ILE A 141 23.73 -7.41 -2.00
N GLY A 142 22.42 -7.73 -2.03
CA GLY A 142 21.89 -8.83 -2.83
C GLY A 142 22.19 -8.66 -4.31
N LEU A 143 21.96 -7.46 -4.85
CA LEU A 143 22.24 -7.14 -6.24
C LEU A 143 23.75 -7.29 -6.57
N LEU A 144 24.62 -6.79 -5.70
CA LEU A 144 26.07 -6.91 -5.89
C LEU A 144 26.51 -8.38 -5.94
N LEU A 145 26.01 -9.20 -5.02
CA LEU A 145 26.32 -10.64 -4.99
C LEU A 145 25.86 -11.35 -6.26
N VAL A 146 24.65 -11.05 -6.72
CA VAL A 146 24.10 -11.60 -7.96
C VAL A 146 24.91 -11.17 -9.18
N VAL A 147 25.24 -9.89 -9.29
CA VAL A 147 26.09 -9.36 -10.39
C VAL A 147 27.43 -10.07 -10.44
N LEU A 148 28.11 -10.21 -9.29
CA LEU A 148 29.39 -10.91 -9.20
C LEU A 148 29.25 -12.39 -9.58
N PHE A 149 28.25 -13.08 -9.05
CA PHE A 149 28.00 -14.48 -9.39
C PHE A 149 27.79 -14.67 -10.90
N MET A 150 26.96 -13.84 -11.53
CA MET A 150 26.68 -13.92 -12.95
C MET A 150 27.92 -13.65 -13.80
N LEU A 151 28.77 -12.69 -13.44
CA LEU A 151 30.02 -12.39 -14.15
C LEU A 151 31.01 -13.55 -14.06
N ILE A 152 31.18 -14.12 -12.87
CA ILE A 152 32.13 -15.21 -12.63
C ILE A 152 31.67 -16.49 -13.34
N ARG A 153 30.39 -16.82 -13.22
CA ARG A 153 29.85 -18.10 -13.67
C ARG A 153 29.54 -18.12 -15.17
N TYR A 154 29.04 -17.01 -15.74
CA TYR A 154 28.49 -16.94 -17.11
C TYR A 154 29.23 -15.95 -18.02
N LYS A 155 30.27 -15.26 -17.54
CA LYS A 155 31.18 -14.39 -18.34
C LYS A 155 30.37 -13.39 -19.21
N VAL A 156 30.45 -13.55 -20.56
CA VAL A 156 29.78 -12.64 -21.51
C VAL A 156 28.24 -12.71 -21.36
N PHE A 157 27.70 -13.90 -21.20
CA PHE A 157 26.27 -14.07 -20.93
C PHE A 157 25.88 -13.47 -19.57
N GLY A 158 26.80 -13.50 -18.59
CA GLY A 158 26.61 -12.83 -17.31
C GLY A 158 26.53 -11.30 -17.44
N ILE A 159 27.32 -10.69 -18.34
CA ILE A 159 27.19 -9.24 -18.63
C ILE A 159 25.81 -8.95 -19.21
N ILE A 160 25.35 -9.75 -20.19
CA ILE A 160 24.04 -9.58 -20.81
C ILE A 160 22.92 -9.69 -19.76
N ALA A 161 23.01 -10.69 -18.88
CA ALA A 161 22.02 -10.87 -17.81
C ALA A 161 22.03 -9.72 -16.82
N ASN A 162 23.19 -9.17 -16.46
CA ASN A 162 23.30 -8.04 -15.57
C ASN A 162 22.71 -6.75 -16.17
N VAL A 163 22.89 -6.51 -17.47
CA VAL A 163 22.24 -5.40 -18.17
C VAL A 163 20.72 -5.60 -18.20
N ALA A 164 20.25 -6.82 -18.47
CA ALA A 164 18.82 -7.15 -18.44
C ALA A 164 18.24 -6.99 -17.03
N LEU A 165 18.98 -7.35 -15.98
CA LEU A 165 18.59 -7.17 -14.58
C LEU A 165 18.47 -5.69 -14.20
N ALA A 166 19.43 -4.85 -14.62
CA ALA A 166 19.37 -3.40 -14.43
C ALA A 166 18.15 -2.80 -15.13
N LEU A 167 17.88 -3.23 -16.37
CA LEU A 167 16.70 -2.80 -17.12
C LEU A 167 15.41 -3.29 -16.43
N ASN A 168 15.38 -4.52 -15.93
CA ASN A 168 14.23 -5.06 -15.18
C ASN A 168 13.90 -4.20 -13.95
N LEU A 169 14.93 -3.87 -13.16
CA LEU A 169 14.73 -3.00 -11.98
C LEU A 169 14.21 -1.61 -12.39
N THR A 170 14.75 -1.04 -13.46
CA THR A 170 14.30 0.25 -13.99
C THR A 170 12.85 0.19 -14.45
N LEU A 171 12.45 -0.86 -15.19
CA LEU A 171 11.08 -1.07 -15.65
C LEU A 171 10.12 -1.29 -14.47
N LEU A 172 10.54 -2.06 -13.47
CA LEU A 172 9.74 -2.28 -12.25
C LEU A 172 9.47 -0.96 -11.53
N MET A 173 10.51 -0.15 -11.31
CA MET A 173 10.37 1.15 -10.65
C MET A 173 9.52 2.11 -11.47
N ALA A 174 9.67 2.13 -12.80
CA ALA A 174 8.84 2.92 -13.70
C ALA A 174 7.37 2.49 -13.64
N ALA A 175 7.09 1.19 -13.68
CA ALA A 175 5.73 0.65 -13.58
C ALA A 175 5.07 0.97 -12.24
N MET A 176 5.80 0.84 -11.12
CA MET A 176 5.31 1.24 -9.80
C MET A 176 5.00 2.74 -9.74
N SER A 177 5.86 3.58 -10.31
CA SER A 177 5.66 5.03 -10.36
C SER A 177 4.43 5.42 -11.19
N LEU A 178 4.23 4.80 -12.36
CA LEU A 178 3.07 5.03 -13.23
C LEU A 178 1.74 4.65 -12.55
N LEU A 179 1.74 3.59 -11.76
CA LEU A 179 0.56 3.13 -11.02
C LEU A 179 0.34 3.88 -9.70
N GLY A 180 1.24 4.79 -9.32
CA GLY A 180 1.18 5.46 -8.02
C GLY A 180 1.28 4.49 -6.83
N ALA A 181 1.93 3.33 -7.04
CA ALA A 181 2.04 2.30 -6.01
C ALA A 181 2.98 2.74 -4.89
N THR A 182 2.52 2.63 -3.64
CA THR A 182 3.34 2.95 -2.47
C THR A 182 4.31 1.82 -2.15
N LEU A 183 5.59 2.18 -1.97
CA LEU A 183 6.61 1.21 -1.57
C LEU A 183 6.49 0.90 -0.08
N THR A 184 5.99 -0.28 0.25
CA THR A 184 5.91 -0.80 1.62
C THR A 184 7.14 -1.64 1.97
N LEU A 185 7.38 -1.90 3.26
CA LEU A 185 8.49 -2.77 3.69
C LEU A 185 8.40 -4.19 3.07
N PRO A 186 7.23 -4.87 3.09
CA PRO A 186 7.05 -6.09 2.32
C PRO A 186 7.20 -5.91 0.81
N GLY A 187 6.86 -4.73 0.26
CA GLY A 187 7.11 -4.40 -1.14
C GLY A 187 8.59 -4.37 -1.50
N ILE A 188 9.45 -3.86 -0.61
CA ILE A 188 10.92 -3.94 -0.77
C ILE A 188 11.37 -5.41 -0.80
N ALA A 189 10.84 -6.25 0.10
CA ALA A 189 11.12 -7.69 0.08
C ALA A 189 10.66 -8.35 -1.24
N GLY A 190 9.52 -7.91 -1.80
CA GLY A 190 9.05 -8.30 -3.13
C GLY A 190 10.04 -7.95 -4.24
N ILE A 191 10.67 -6.77 -4.19
CA ILE A 191 11.72 -6.38 -5.15
C ILE A 191 12.91 -7.34 -5.07
N VAL A 192 13.40 -7.65 -3.86
CA VAL A 192 14.51 -8.58 -3.66
C VAL A 192 14.18 -9.97 -4.23
N LEU A 193 12.97 -10.44 -3.95
CA LEU A 193 12.49 -11.73 -4.45
C LEU A 193 12.43 -11.75 -5.99
N THR A 194 11.87 -10.72 -6.61
CA THR A 194 11.78 -10.64 -8.06
C THR A 194 13.12 -10.49 -8.76
N LEU A 195 14.10 -9.84 -8.14
CA LEU A 195 15.49 -9.82 -8.63
C LEU A 195 16.06 -11.24 -8.67
N GLY A 196 15.84 -12.05 -7.62
CA GLY A 196 16.25 -13.46 -7.61
C GLY A 196 15.62 -14.27 -8.74
N MET A 197 14.30 -14.15 -8.92
CA MET A 197 13.57 -14.86 -9.98
C MET A 197 13.98 -14.41 -11.40
N ALA A 198 14.27 -13.10 -11.58
CA ALA A 198 14.75 -12.60 -12.87
C ALA A 198 16.11 -13.17 -13.26
N VAL A 199 16.98 -13.38 -12.28
CA VAL A 199 18.29 -14.04 -12.50
C VAL A 199 18.10 -15.53 -12.78
N ASP A 200 17.22 -16.21 -12.06
CA ASP A 200 16.95 -17.65 -12.24
C ASP A 200 16.47 -17.96 -13.66
N ALA A 201 15.60 -17.13 -14.22
CA ALA A 201 15.16 -17.27 -15.61
C ALA A 201 16.36 -17.22 -16.59
N ASN A 202 17.31 -16.29 -16.40
CA ASN A 202 18.51 -16.20 -17.22
C ASN A 202 19.44 -17.42 -17.01
N VAL A 203 19.58 -17.88 -15.77
CA VAL A 203 20.37 -19.07 -15.42
C VAL A 203 19.80 -20.31 -16.13
N LEU A 204 18.48 -20.52 -16.09
CA LEU A 204 17.82 -21.62 -16.78
C LEU A 204 18.10 -21.60 -18.29
N ILE A 205 17.98 -20.43 -18.93
CA ILE A 205 18.26 -20.28 -20.36
C ILE A 205 19.73 -20.62 -20.64
N PHE A 206 20.67 -20.10 -19.85
CA PHE A 206 22.11 -20.29 -20.10
C PHE A 206 22.56 -21.74 -19.85
N GLU A 207 22.05 -22.38 -18.81
CA GLU A 207 22.35 -23.81 -18.57
C GLU A 207 21.74 -24.67 -19.68
N ARG A 208 20.54 -24.32 -20.19
CA ARG A 208 19.94 -25.04 -21.32
C ARG A 208 20.76 -24.87 -22.59
N ILE A 209 21.27 -23.68 -22.89
CA ILE A 209 22.19 -23.45 -24.00
C ILE A 209 23.47 -24.31 -23.85
N ARG A 210 24.03 -24.39 -22.62
CA ARG A 210 25.18 -25.26 -22.35
C ARG A 210 24.89 -26.73 -22.58
N GLU A 211 23.73 -27.18 -22.18
CA GLU A 211 23.28 -28.56 -22.36
C GLU A 211 23.18 -28.90 -23.85
N GLU A 212 22.58 -28.04 -24.66
CA GLU A 212 22.45 -28.22 -26.10
C GLU A 212 23.81 -28.20 -26.82
N LEU A 213 24.75 -27.35 -26.36
CA LEU A 213 26.14 -27.37 -26.86
C LEU A 213 26.86 -28.68 -26.54
N ARG A 214 26.66 -29.25 -25.33
CA ARG A 214 27.19 -30.57 -24.97
C ARG A 214 26.58 -31.68 -25.78
N GLY A 215 25.32 -31.52 -26.20
CA GLY A 215 24.61 -32.41 -27.10
C GLY A 215 25.07 -32.38 -28.56
N GLY A 216 26.06 -31.49 -28.87
CA GLY A 216 26.68 -31.40 -30.20
C GLY A 216 26.00 -30.46 -31.19
N LEU A 217 25.03 -29.66 -30.75
CA LEU A 217 24.42 -28.64 -31.60
C LEU A 217 25.43 -27.50 -31.93
N SER A 218 25.26 -26.91 -33.11
CA SER A 218 26.00 -25.72 -33.46
C SER A 218 25.64 -24.54 -32.51
N VAL A 219 26.52 -23.56 -32.37
CA VAL A 219 26.36 -22.41 -31.47
C VAL A 219 25.00 -21.72 -31.67
N GLN A 220 24.62 -21.46 -32.92
CA GLN A 220 23.38 -20.77 -33.25
C GLN A 220 22.14 -21.65 -32.92
N GLN A 221 22.22 -22.93 -33.24
CA GLN A 221 21.15 -23.88 -32.92
C GLN A 221 21.00 -24.08 -31.40
N ALA A 222 22.11 -24.14 -30.66
CA ALA A 222 22.08 -24.29 -29.22
C ALA A 222 21.47 -23.03 -28.52
N ILE A 223 21.79 -21.82 -29.00
CA ILE A 223 21.15 -20.60 -28.51
C ILE A 223 19.64 -20.66 -28.76
N HIS A 224 19.21 -20.95 -29.99
CA HIS A 224 17.79 -21.02 -30.33
C HIS A 224 17.04 -22.05 -29.51
N ALA A 225 17.54 -23.32 -29.50
CA ALA A 225 16.94 -24.39 -28.74
C ALA A 225 16.93 -24.16 -27.22
N GLY A 226 17.98 -23.50 -26.68
CA GLY A 226 18.05 -23.16 -25.26
C GLY A 226 16.95 -22.19 -24.83
N TYR A 227 16.73 -21.11 -25.60
CA TYR A 227 15.63 -20.19 -25.35
C TYR A 227 14.25 -20.84 -25.50
N GLU A 228 14.06 -21.65 -26.55
CA GLU A 228 12.77 -22.29 -26.82
C GLU A 228 12.39 -23.31 -25.75
N ARG A 229 13.34 -24.15 -25.33
CA ARG A 229 13.08 -25.18 -24.30
C ARG A 229 12.97 -24.57 -22.88
N ALA A 230 13.71 -23.51 -22.57
CA ALA A 230 13.58 -22.84 -21.30
C ALA A 230 12.27 -22.04 -21.18
N PHE A 231 11.72 -21.57 -22.30
CA PHE A 231 10.53 -20.73 -22.34
C PHE A 231 9.36 -21.33 -21.56
N THR A 232 8.98 -22.58 -21.84
CA THR A 232 7.84 -23.23 -21.19
C THR A 232 8.03 -23.30 -19.68
N SER A 233 9.19 -23.76 -19.21
CA SER A 233 9.47 -23.88 -17.78
C SER A 233 9.46 -22.53 -17.06
N ILE A 234 10.02 -21.49 -17.70
CA ILE A 234 10.05 -20.12 -17.13
C ILE A 234 8.63 -19.56 -17.05
N VAL A 235 7.83 -19.69 -18.10
CA VAL A 235 6.46 -19.18 -18.13
C VAL A 235 5.59 -19.90 -17.11
N ASP A 236 5.64 -21.24 -17.05
CA ASP A 236 4.84 -22.03 -16.12
C ASP A 236 5.11 -21.67 -14.66
N ALA A 237 6.41 -21.57 -14.28
CA ALA A 237 6.79 -21.19 -12.93
C ALA A 237 6.33 -19.77 -12.57
N ASN A 238 6.47 -18.84 -13.51
CA ASN A 238 6.09 -17.44 -13.28
C ASN A 238 4.56 -17.23 -13.28
N ILE A 239 3.80 -17.97 -14.12
CA ILE A 239 2.33 -17.91 -14.08
C ILE A 239 1.81 -18.39 -12.73
N THR A 240 2.36 -19.49 -12.20
CA THR A 240 1.96 -20.00 -10.88
C THR A 240 2.18 -18.96 -9.79
N THR A 241 3.34 -18.31 -9.79
CA THR A 241 3.67 -17.25 -8.83
C THR A 241 2.80 -16.00 -9.03
N LEU A 242 2.49 -15.65 -10.29
CA LEU A 242 1.61 -14.53 -10.61
C LEU A 242 0.17 -14.76 -10.10
N LEU A 243 -0.35 -15.98 -10.22
CA LEU A 243 -1.65 -16.35 -9.65
C LEU A 243 -1.68 -16.14 -8.14
N VAL A 244 -0.63 -16.58 -7.43
CA VAL A 244 -0.50 -16.34 -5.98
C VAL A 244 -0.46 -14.83 -5.68
N ALA A 245 0.27 -14.04 -6.45
CA ALA A 245 0.33 -12.59 -6.28
C ALA A 245 -1.03 -11.91 -6.50
N VAL A 246 -1.82 -12.34 -7.50
CA VAL A 246 -3.18 -11.85 -7.74
C VAL A 246 -4.12 -12.19 -6.58
N ILE A 247 -4.03 -13.42 -6.03
CA ILE A 247 -4.80 -13.81 -4.84
C ILE A 247 -4.42 -12.94 -3.64
N LEU A 248 -3.12 -12.73 -3.39
CA LEU A 248 -2.64 -11.86 -2.32
C LEU A 248 -3.10 -10.41 -2.48
N PHE A 249 -3.17 -9.91 -3.72
CA PHE A 249 -3.70 -8.58 -4.00
C PHE A 249 -5.19 -8.48 -3.69
N SER A 250 -5.96 -9.53 -3.99
CA SER A 250 -7.42 -9.54 -3.82
C SER A 250 -7.83 -9.65 -2.34
N ILE A 251 -7.14 -10.51 -1.57
CA ILE A 251 -7.48 -10.80 -0.17
C ILE A 251 -6.66 -9.93 0.79
N GLY A 252 -5.46 -9.51 0.41
CA GLY A 252 -4.52 -8.78 1.24
C GLY A 252 -4.99 -7.38 1.61
N THR A 253 -4.50 -6.88 2.73
CA THR A 253 -4.73 -5.51 3.21
C THR A 253 -3.39 -4.77 3.38
N GLY A 254 -3.40 -3.45 3.24
CA GLY A 254 -2.26 -2.58 3.52
C GLY A 254 -0.91 -3.09 2.96
N PRO A 255 0.04 -3.46 3.83
CA PRO A 255 1.38 -3.88 3.43
C PRO A 255 1.43 -5.12 2.52
N VAL A 256 0.47 -6.06 2.67
CA VAL A 256 0.40 -7.28 1.85
C VAL A 256 0.02 -6.95 0.41
N LYS A 257 -0.87 -5.98 0.20
CA LYS A 257 -1.18 -5.48 -1.16
C LYS A 257 0.05 -4.86 -1.81
N GLY A 258 0.86 -4.10 -1.07
CA GLY A 258 2.10 -3.54 -1.58
C GLY A 258 3.08 -4.61 -2.06
N PHE A 259 3.26 -5.70 -1.28
CA PHE A 259 4.04 -6.87 -1.70
C PHE A 259 3.47 -7.51 -2.97
N ALA A 260 2.16 -7.74 -3.03
CA ALA A 260 1.50 -8.37 -4.18
C ALA A 260 1.67 -7.56 -5.48
N VAL A 261 1.58 -6.22 -5.39
CA VAL A 261 1.80 -5.32 -6.53
C VAL A 261 3.25 -5.40 -7.03
N THR A 262 4.24 -5.29 -6.13
CA THR A 262 5.65 -5.37 -6.52
C THR A 262 5.99 -6.73 -7.11
N LEU A 263 5.46 -7.82 -6.55
CA LEU A 263 5.67 -9.18 -7.05
C LEU A 263 5.06 -9.36 -8.44
N SER A 264 3.80 -8.93 -8.65
CA SER A 264 3.13 -9.05 -9.95
C SER A 264 3.86 -8.27 -11.04
N LEU A 265 4.19 -7.00 -10.78
CA LEU A 265 4.93 -6.18 -11.72
C LEU A 265 6.33 -6.73 -11.99
N GLY A 266 7.02 -7.20 -10.95
CA GLY A 266 8.33 -7.79 -11.07
C GLY A 266 8.35 -9.06 -11.93
N ILE A 267 7.34 -9.91 -11.81
CA ILE A 267 7.19 -11.11 -12.66
C ILE A 267 7.00 -10.69 -14.13
N ILE A 268 6.10 -9.74 -14.40
CA ILE A 268 5.83 -9.28 -15.78
C ILE A 268 7.09 -8.67 -16.40
N THR A 269 7.77 -7.79 -15.67
CA THR A 269 9.00 -7.14 -16.17
C THR A 269 10.16 -8.12 -16.31
N SER A 270 10.29 -9.11 -15.41
CA SER A 270 11.32 -10.15 -15.50
C SER A 270 11.12 -11.08 -16.69
N LEU A 271 9.89 -11.52 -16.96
CA LEU A 271 9.58 -12.30 -18.16
C LEU A 271 9.94 -11.54 -19.45
N PHE A 272 9.56 -10.25 -19.50
CA PHE A 272 9.90 -9.41 -20.64
C PHE A 272 11.42 -9.30 -20.83
N THR A 273 12.15 -8.99 -19.77
CA THR A 273 13.60 -8.80 -19.86
C THR A 273 14.36 -10.08 -20.12
N ALA A 274 13.98 -11.20 -19.46
CA ALA A 274 14.65 -12.47 -19.63
C ALA A 274 14.39 -13.13 -20.99
N LEU A 275 13.16 -13.04 -21.50
CA LEU A 275 12.82 -13.73 -22.75
C LEU A 275 13.07 -12.89 -24.01
N LEU A 276 12.80 -11.58 -23.95
CA LEU A 276 12.89 -10.71 -25.11
C LEU A 276 14.21 -9.92 -25.14
N VAL A 277 14.54 -9.23 -24.06
CA VAL A 277 15.70 -8.34 -24.03
C VAL A 277 16.99 -9.14 -24.08
N THR A 278 17.15 -10.18 -23.23
CA THR A 278 18.37 -11.00 -23.26
C THR A 278 18.54 -11.73 -24.59
N ARG A 279 17.44 -12.24 -25.18
CA ARG A 279 17.49 -12.86 -26.51
C ARG A 279 17.92 -11.88 -27.57
N ALA A 280 17.41 -10.66 -27.58
CA ALA A 280 17.81 -9.60 -28.50
C ALA A 280 19.31 -9.26 -28.34
N MET A 281 19.78 -9.12 -27.08
CA MET A 281 21.19 -8.83 -26.80
C MET A 281 22.11 -9.97 -27.20
N VAL A 282 21.74 -11.24 -26.91
CA VAL A 282 22.51 -12.41 -27.34
C VAL A 282 22.59 -12.47 -28.88
N ASN A 283 21.48 -12.23 -29.56
CA ASN A 283 21.45 -12.18 -31.02
C ASN A 283 22.31 -11.04 -31.58
N LEU A 284 22.33 -9.88 -30.93
CA LEU A 284 23.17 -8.73 -31.35
C LEU A 284 24.67 -9.05 -31.20
N VAL A 285 25.07 -9.78 -30.17
CA VAL A 285 26.47 -10.12 -29.90
C VAL A 285 26.92 -11.31 -30.74
N TYR A 286 26.10 -12.34 -30.88
CA TYR A 286 26.45 -13.62 -31.50
C TYR A 286 25.74 -13.90 -32.83
N GLY A 287 24.67 -13.14 -33.15
CA GLY A 287 23.88 -13.33 -34.37
C GLY A 287 24.68 -13.06 -35.63
N GLY A 288 24.56 -13.93 -36.63
CA GLY A 288 25.20 -13.75 -37.95
C GLY A 288 26.73 -13.93 -37.99
N LYS A 289 27.39 -14.24 -36.87
CA LYS A 289 28.84 -14.46 -36.82
C LYS A 289 29.16 -15.94 -36.70
N PRO A 290 30.14 -16.47 -37.45
CA PRO A 290 30.61 -17.84 -37.29
C PRO A 290 31.47 -17.96 -36.02
N VAL A 291 30.82 -18.08 -34.85
CA VAL A 291 31.50 -18.20 -33.56
C VAL A 291 31.76 -19.69 -33.31
N LYS A 292 33.02 -20.06 -33.12
CA LYS A 292 33.45 -21.45 -32.84
C LYS A 292 33.24 -21.85 -31.37
N LYS A 293 33.16 -20.89 -30.43
CA LYS A 293 33.05 -21.17 -29.00
C LYS A 293 32.25 -20.06 -28.30
N LEU A 294 31.27 -20.42 -27.48
CA LEU A 294 30.59 -19.48 -26.59
C LEU A 294 31.36 -19.27 -25.29
N TRP A 295 31.39 -18.05 -24.84
CA TRP A 295 31.92 -17.66 -23.52
C TRP A 295 30.76 -17.61 -22.51
N ILE A 296 30.27 -18.76 -22.12
CA ILE A 296 29.12 -18.99 -21.23
C ILE A 296 29.55 -19.85 -20.04
#